data_4aabd060ccfc9f6e77086c966819b78c
#
_entry.id   4aabd060ccfc9f6e77086c966819b78c
#
_cell.length_a   1.000
_cell.length_b   1.000
_cell.length_c   1.000
_cell.angle_alpha   90.00
_cell.angle_beta   90.00
_cell.angle_gamma   90.00
#
_symmetry.space_group_name_H-M   'P 1'
#
loop_
_entity.id
_entity.type
_entity.pdbx_description
1 polymer ?
#
loop_
_entity_poly.entity_id
_entity_poly.type
_entity_poly.pdbx_seq_one_letter_code
_entity_poly.pdbx_strand_id
1 'polypeptide(L)'
;MSRLIEQIKQKDACAFTHGGKFHADDVFSSALLLYINPEISITRGNSVPDDFTGIVFDIGRGEFDHHQKDSRIRENGVPYAAFGLLWEAVGADILGEELAVKFDESFVQPLDNNDNTGEKNELATLIGNFNPSWDYEGGSDEAFFQAVSVAGMILENKFERYRGNERADKRVEEVVLALPSSRCIRCAICLSLSGTSKE
;
A
#
# COMPACT_ATOMS: atom_id res chain seq x y z
N MET A 1 -7.14 -10.95 -12.30
CA MET A 1 -6.67 -11.32 -10.94
C MET A 1 -5.23 -11.78 -11.07
N SER A 2 -4.31 -11.16 -10.36
CA SER A 2 -2.88 -11.50 -10.45
C SER A 2 -2.59 -12.86 -9.81
N ARG A 3 -1.49 -13.49 -10.23
CA ARG A 3 -1.02 -14.77 -9.64
C ARG A 3 -0.78 -14.63 -8.13
N LEU A 4 -0.32 -13.46 -7.69
CA LEU A 4 -0.05 -13.21 -6.28
C LEU A 4 -1.35 -13.18 -5.46
N ILE A 5 -2.42 -12.56 -5.95
CA ILE A 5 -3.73 -12.57 -5.28
C ILE A 5 -4.25 -14.00 -5.12
N GLU A 6 -4.07 -14.86 -6.11
CA GLU A 6 -4.48 -16.26 -6.02
C GLU A 6 -3.68 -17.00 -4.94
N GLN A 7 -2.37 -16.74 -4.85
CA GLN A 7 -1.51 -17.29 -3.82
C GLN A 7 -1.91 -16.80 -2.41
N ILE A 8 -2.14 -15.49 -2.25
CA ILE A 8 -2.56 -14.90 -0.96
C ILE A 8 -3.89 -15.50 -0.48
N LYS A 9 -4.82 -15.78 -1.38
CA LYS A 9 -6.17 -16.28 -1.04
C LYS A 9 -6.23 -17.79 -0.76
N GLN A 10 -5.13 -18.52 -0.84
CA GLN A 10 -5.10 -19.93 -0.45
C GLN A 10 -5.37 -20.08 1.05
N LYS A 11 -6.02 -21.17 1.43
CA LYS A 11 -6.43 -21.44 2.81
C LYS A 11 -5.26 -21.51 3.80
N ASP A 12 -4.12 -21.97 3.31
CA ASP A 12 -2.87 -22.19 4.05
C ASP A 12 -1.79 -21.17 3.64
N ALA A 13 -2.22 -20.01 3.11
CA ALA A 13 -1.30 -18.96 2.72
C ALA A 13 -0.44 -18.51 3.90
N CYS A 14 0.84 -18.35 3.66
CA CYS A 14 1.79 -17.87 4.64
C CYS A 14 2.75 -16.84 4.03
N ALA A 15 3.22 -15.94 4.88
CA ALA A 15 4.16 -14.91 4.52
C ALA A 15 5.28 -14.80 5.56
N PHE A 16 6.43 -14.30 5.14
CA PHE A 16 7.60 -14.14 5.97
C PHE A 16 8.24 -12.77 5.75
N THR A 17 8.60 -12.09 6.85
CA THR A 17 9.35 -10.84 6.83
C THR A 17 10.42 -10.82 7.91
N HIS A 18 11.24 -9.77 7.94
CA HIS A 18 12.31 -9.65 8.93
C HIS A 18 11.80 -9.49 10.37
N GLY A 19 12.60 -9.94 11.33
CA GLY A 19 12.37 -9.76 12.77
C GLY A 19 13.02 -8.48 13.30
N GLY A 20 12.89 -8.26 14.60
CA GLY A 20 13.51 -7.13 15.29
C GLY A 20 12.75 -5.82 15.09
N LYS A 21 13.50 -4.72 14.91
CA LYS A 21 12.92 -3.40 14.67
C LYS A 21 12.16 -3.39 13.33
N PHE A 22 10.93 -2.88 13.35
CA PHE A 22 10.09 -2.78 12.16
C PHE A 22 9.89 -1.33 11.71
N HIS A 23 9.53 -1.16 10.45
CA HIS A 23 9.29 0.12 9.79
C HIS A 23 7.85 0.19 9.26
N ALA A 24 7.49 1.29 8.62
CA ALA A 24 6.15 1.39 8.01
C ALA A 24 6.01 0.45 6.82
N ASP A 25 7.09 0.13 6.15
CA ASP A 25 7.14 -0.68 4.96
C ASP A 25 6.67 -2.12 5.21
N ASP A 26 7.33 -2.85 6.14
CA ASP A 26 6.95 -4.22 6.49
C ASP A 26 5.59 -4.29 7.20
N VAL A 27 5.24 -3.24 7.97
CA VAL A 27 3.94 -3.13 8.64
C VAL A 27 2.79 -2.96 7.64
N PHE A 28 2.90 -2.03 6.67
CA PHE A 28 1.87 -1.84 5.64
C PHE A 28 1.83 -3.00 4.64
N SER A 29 2.96 -3.63 4.35
CA SER A 29 3.03 -4.88 3.59
C SER A 29 2.21 -5.99 4.25
N SER A 30 2.42 -6.20 5.54
CA SER A 30 1.66 -7.18 6.32
C SER A 30 0.17 -6.84 6.38
N ALA A 31 -0.18 -5.57 6.59
CA ALA A 31 -1.56 -5.11 6.62
C ALA A 31 -2.26 -5.31 5.27
N LEU A 32 -1.56 -5.11 4.14
CA LEU A 32 -2.08 -5.35 2.80
C LEU A 32 -2.38 -6.84 2.57
N LEU A 33 -1.47 -7.72 2.97
CA LEU A 33 -1.69 -9.17 2.88
C LEU A 33 -2.90 -9.62 3.70
N LEU A 34 -3.03 -9.14 4.94
CA LEU A 34 -4.18 -9.42 5.83
C LEU A 34 -5.48 -8.82 5.31
N TYR A 35 -5.45 -7.68 4.63
CA TYR A 35 -6.63 -7.11 3.96
C TYR A 35 -7.15 -8.04 2.86
N ILE A 36 -6.27 -8.70 2.11
CA ILE A 36 -6.65 -9.61 1.03
C ILE A 36 -7.09 -10.96 1.59
N ASN A 37 -6.40 -11.47 2.61
CA ASN A 37 -6.69 -12.72 3.30
C ASN A 37 -6.49 -12.56 4.82
N PRO A 38 -7.57 -12.37 5.60
CA PRO A 38 -7.46 -12.24 7.06
C PRO A 38 -6.91 -13.48 7.78
N GLU A 39 -6.87 -14.64 7.10
CA GLU A 39 -6.37 -15.90 7.65
C GLU A 39 -4.91 -16.19 7.28
N ILE A 40 -4.24 -15.32 6.51
CA ILE A 40 -2.84 -15.51 6.15
C ILE A 40 -1.95 -15.51 7.40
N SER A 41 -1.07 -16.51 7.51
CA SER A 41 -0.10 -16.58 8.59
C SER A 41 1.14 -15.75 8.25
N ILE A 42 1.48 -14.76 9.08
CA ILE A 42 2.67 -13.94 8.92
C ILE A 42 3.68 -14.29 10.00
N THR A 43 4.88 -14.70 9.58
CA THR A 43 6.00 -15.04 10.46
C THR A 43 7.12 -14.02 10.29
N ARG A 44 7.80 -13.69 11.40
CA ARG A 44 8.95 -12.79 11.41
C ARG A 44 10.21 -13.52 11.86
N GLY A 45 11.35 -13.16 11.28
CA GLY A 45 12.62 -13.78 11.69
C GLY A 45 13.84 -13.13 11.06
N ASN A 46 15.03 -13.56 11.46
CA ASN A 46 16.29 -12.98 11.00
C ASN A 46 16.79 -13.58 9.68
N SER A 47 16.23 -14.70 9.26
CA SER A 47 16.52 -15.36 7.98
C SER A 47 15.31 -16.16 7.52
N VAL A 48 15.08 -16.20 6.22
CA VAL A 48 14.05 -17.03 5.61
C VAL A 48 14.46 -18.48 5.73
N PRO A 49 13.59 -19.38 6.25
CA PRO A 49 13.87 -20.82 6.25
C PRO A 49 14.05 -21.36 4.82
N ASP A 50 14.99 -22.30 4.63
CA ASP A 50 15.32 -22.86 3.31
C ASP A 50 14.12 -23.57 2.63
N ASP A 51 13.20 -24.11 3.43
CA ASP A 51 11.99 -24.82 2.98
C ASP A 51 10.74 -23.94 2.93
N PHE A 52 10.87 -22.64 3.16
CA PHE A 52 9.74 -21.71 3.14
C PHE A 52 9.24 -21.48 1.70
N THR A 53 7.96 -21.75 1.47
CA THR A 53 7.33 -21.66 0.13
C THR A 53 6.28 -20.56 0.02
N GLY A 54 6.11 -19.75 1.06
CA GLY A 54 5.14 -18.66 1.11
C GLY A 54 5.64 -17.37 0.45
N ILE A 55 4.97 -16.27 0.75
CA ILE A 55 5.31 -14.93 0.27
C ILE A 55 6.42 -14.37 1.17
N VAL A 56 7.56 -14.02 0.59
CA VAL A 56 8.68 -13.40 1.32
C VAL A 56 8.76 -11.94 0.90
N PHE A 57 8.78 -11.02 1.87
CA PHE A 57 8.87 -9.59 1.62
C PHE A 57 9.80 -8.90 2.64
N ASP A 58 10.45 -7.83 2.20
CA ASP A 58 11.38 -7.01 2.98
C ASP A 58 12.56 -7.79 3.61
N ILE A 59 12.89 -8.95 3.06
CA ILE A 59 14.00 -9.83 3.43
C ILE A 59 14.22 -10.86 2.34
N GLY A 60 15.41 -11.47 2.30
CA GLY A 60 15.69 -12.66 1.48
C GLY A 60 16.08 -12.38 0.05
N ARG A 61 16.14 -11.13 -0.37
CA ARG A 61 16.56 -10.69 -1.72
C ARG A 61 15.71 -11.27 -2.85
N GLY A 62 14.43 -11.53 -2.56
CA GLY A 62 13.44 -12.02 -3.50
C GLY A 62 12.69 -10.88 -4.23
N GLU A 63 11.55 -11.25 -4.83
CA GLU A 63 10.73 -10.37 -5.66
C GLU A 63 10.21 -9.13 -4.90
N PHE A 64 9.88 -9.26 -3.61
CA PHE A 64 9.33 -8.21 -2.77
C PHE A 64 10.32 -7.72 -1.69
N ASP A 65 11.61 -7.78 -2.01
CA ASP A 65 12.69 -7.22 -1.19
C ASP A 65 13.42 -6.12 -1.98
N HIS A 66 13.75 -5.02 -1.33
CA HIS A 66 14.38 -3.84 -1.94
C HIS A 66 15.84 -3.63 -1.51
N HIS A 67 16.40 -4.50 -0.65
CA HIS A 67 17.76 -4.38 -0.11
C HIS A 67 18.86 -4.84 -1.09
N GLN A 68 18.52 -5.03 -2.36
CA GLN A 68 19.44 -5.48 -3.41
C GLN A 68 20.13 -4.28 -4.06
N LYS A 69 21.31 -4.50 -4.65
CA LYS A 69 22.06 -3.43 -5.34
C LYS A 69 21.35 -2.85 -6.56
N ASP A 70 20.50 -3.64 -7.18
CA ASP A 70 19.68 -3.35 -8.35
C ASP A 70 18.20 -3.15 -7.96
N SER A 71 17.96 -2.57 -6.77
CA SER A 71 16.62 -2.25 -6.31
C SER A 71 15.86 -1.42 -7.34
N ARG A 72 14.58 -1.73 -7.51
CA ARG A 72 13.73 -1.11 -8.51
C ARG A 72 13.43 0.35 -8.16
N ILE A 73 13.40 1.17 -9.21
CA ILE A 73 13.07 2.61 -9.11
C ILE A 73 11.93 2.89 -10.09
N ARG A 74 10.93 3.66 -9.68
CA ARG A 74 9.84 4.11 -10.54
C ARG A 74 10.34 5.11 -11.58
N GLU A 75 9.60 5.30 -12.66
CA GLU A 75 9.95 6.25 -13.73
C GLU A 75 10.15 7.68 -13.22
N ASN A 76 9.44 8.08 -12.16
CA ASN A 76 9.58 9.38 -11.52
C ASN A 76 10.75 9.47 -10.53
N GLY A 77 11.56 8.43 -10.41
CA GLY A 77 12.76 8.40 -9.57
C GLY A 77 12.51 7.95 -8.12
N VAL A 78 11.28 7.69 -7.71
CA VAL A 78 10.98 7.19 -6.36
C VAL A 78 11.35 5.70 -6.27
N PRO A 79 12.23 5.29 -5.33
CA PRO A 79 12.58 3.89 -5.17
C PRO A 79 11.39 3.08 -4.64
N TYR A 80 11.32 1.81 -5.00
CA TYR A 80 10.39 0.88 -4.37
C TYR A 80 10.95 0.41 -3.02
N ALA A 81 10.05 0.25 -2.03
CA ALA A 81 10.25 -0.61 -0.89
C ALA A 81 9.33 -1.82 -0.99
N ALA A 82 9.31 -2.73 -0.02
CA ALA A 82 8.52 -3.96 -0.11
C ALA A 82 7.02 -3.68 -0.26
N PHE A 83 6.50 -2.64 0.41
CA PHE A 83 5.10 -2.24 0.28
C PHE A 83 4.76 -1.81 -1.14
N GLY A 84 5.62 -1.02 -1.79
CA GLY A 84 5.43 -0.61 -3.17
C GLY A 84 5.49 -1.77 -4.15
N LEU A 85 6.42 -2.72 -3.95
CA LEU A 85 6.53 -3.93 -4.77
C LEU A 85 5.28 -4.81 -4.67
N LEU A 86 4.76 -5.02 -3.46
CA LEU A 86 3.50 -5.73 -3.24
C LEU A 86 2.32 -4.97 -3.83
N TRP A 87 2.25 -3.65 -3.62
CA TRP A 87 1.18 -2.82 -4.16
C TRP A 87 1.12 -2.87 -5.68
N GLU A 88 2.25 -2.77 -6.36
CA GLU A 88 2.33 -2.90 -7.82
C GLU A 88 1.72 -4.22 -8.31
N ALA A 89 1.95 -5.31 -7.57
CA ALA A 89 1.47 -6.64 -7.94
C ALA A 89 -0.03 -6.87 -7.69
N VAL A 90 -0.64 -6.17 -6.72
CA VAL A 90 -2.03 -6.45 -6.31
C VAL A 90 -2.95 -5.23 -6.33
N GLY A 91 -2.44 -4.01 -6.42
CA GLY A 91 -3.21 -2.78 -6.28
C GLY A 91 -4.34 -2.64 -7.30
N ALA A 92 -4.09 -3.02 -8.54
CA ALA A 92 -5.10 -3.01 -9.60
C ALA A 92 -6.25 -4.00 -9.34
N ASP A 93 -5.97 -5.15 -8.73
CA ASP A 93 -7.01 -6.11 -8.31
C ASP A 93 -7.87 -5.58 -7.14
N ILE A 94 -7.34 -4.66 -6.33
CA ILE A 94 -8.02 -4.09 -5.15
C ILE A 94 -8.86 -2.86 -5.51
N LEU A 95 -8.29 -1.91 -6.28
CA LEU A 95 -8.90 -0.61 -6.56
C LEU A 95 -9.22 -0.38 -8.05
N GLY A 96 -8.80 -1.26 -8.96
CA GLY A 96 -8.75 -0.98 -10.39
C GLY A 96 -7.52 -0.16 -10.77
N GLU A 97 -7.13 -0.21 -12.04
CA GLU A 97 -5.84 0.34 -12.52
C GLU A 97 -5.68 1.83 -12.21
N GLU A 98 -6.69 2.65 -12.52
CA GLU A 98 -6.61 4.10 -12.35
C GLU A 98 -6.47 4.53 -10.88
N LEU A 99 -7.30 3.95 -9.99
CA LEU A 99 -7.23 4.29 -8.57
C LEU A 99 -5.99 3.68 -7.90
N ALA A 100 -5.49 2.55 -8.38
CA ALA A 100 -4.26 1.96 -7.88
C ALA A 100 -3.05 2.86 -8.13
N VAL A 101 -2.96 3.49 -9.31
CA VAL A 101 -1.91 4.48 -9.62
C VAL A 101 -2.02 5.70 -8.70
N LYS A 102 -3.22 6.28 -8.56
CA LYS A 102 -3.45 7.44 -7.68
C LYS A 102 -3.10 7.12 -6.21
N PHE A 103 -3.40 5.92 -5.76
CA PHE A 103 -3.05 5.46 -4.41
C PHE A 103 -1.54 5.26 -4.26
N ASP A 104 -0.87 4.68 -5.26
CA ASP A 104 0.59 4.55 -5.27
C ASP A 104 1.25 5.91 -5.11
N GLU A 105 0.93 6.86 -5.97
CA GLU A 105 1.52 8.20 -5.96
C GLU A 105 1.30 8.98 -4.66
N SER A 106 0.09 8.90 -4.09
CA SER A 106 -0.29 9.72 -2.94
C SER A 106 -0.05 9.08 -1.58
N PHE A 107 0.16 7.76 -1.52
CA PHE A 107 0.28 7.05 -0.25
C PHE A 107 1.45 6.08 -0.19
N VAL A 108 1.62 5.23 -1.21
CA VAL A 108 2.66 4.19 -1.19
C VAL A 108 4.04 4.81 -1.40
N GLN A 109 4.21 5.62 -2.45
CA GLN A 109 5.49 6.25 -2.77
C GLN A 109 6.10 7.08 -1.62
N PRO A 110 5.34 7.90 -0.88
CA PRO A 110 5.88 8.60 0.29
C PRO A 110 6.40 7.67 1.40
N LEU A 111 5.82 6.47 1.57
CA LEU A 111 6.29 5.47 2.52
C LEU A 111 7.55 4.76 2.01
N ASP A 112 7.54 4.32 0.75
CA ASP A 112 8.70 3.71 0.09
C ASP A 112 9.91 4.66 0.09
N ASN A 113 9.67 5.94 -0.20
CA ASN A 113 10.73 6.94 -0.19
C ASN A 113 11.30 7.17 1.22
N ASN A 114 10.43 7.21 2.25
CA ASN A 114 10.89 7.30 3.63
C ASN A 114 11.79 6.12 4.00
N ASP A 115 11.40 4.90 3.63
CA ASP A 115 12.14 3.69 3.98
C ASP A 115 13.52 3.67 3.33
N ASN A 116 13.60 4.00 2.03
CA ASN A 116 14.85 3.97 1.27
C ASN A 116 15.79 5.14 1.56
N THR A 117 15.28 6.33 1.90
CA THR A 117 16.07 7.56 1.96
C THR A 117 16.16 8.18 3.35
N GLY A 118 15.27 7.78 4.27
CA GLY A 118 15.10 8.43 5.56
C GLY A 118 14.37 9.79 5.47
N GLU A 119 13.79 10.16 4.31
CA GLU A 119 13.00 11.37 4.20
C GLU A 119 11.83 11.34 5.19
N LYS A 120 11.58 12.48 5.85
CA LYS A 120 10.60 12.52 6.93
C LYS A 120 9.19 12.22 6.44
N ASN A 121 8.58 11.21 7.05
CA ASN A 121 7.17 10.86 6.86
C ASN A 121 6.50 10.71 8.23
N GLU A 122 5.44 11.49 8.48
CA GLU A 122 4.78 11.51 9.79
C GLU A 122 4.08 10.18 10.11
N LEU A 123 3.50 9.54 9.09
CA LEU A 123 2.85 8.24 9.27
C LEU A 123 3.88 7.14 9.55
N ALA A 124 5.00 7.14 8.82
CA ALA A 124 6.09 6.21 9.10
C ALA A 124 6.66 6.40 10.51
N THR A 125 6.81 7.66 10.95
CA THR A 125 7.22 7.97 12.32
C THR A 125 6.23 7.44 13.35
N LEU A 126 4.92 7.61 13.11
CA LEU A 126 3.87 7.14 14.01
C LEU A 126 3.89 5.60 14.11
N ILE A 127 4.01 4.90 13.00
CA ILE A 127 4.15 3.43 12.98
C ILE A 127 5.44 3.01 13.70
N GLY A 128 6.56 3.69 13.44
CA GLY A 128 7.83 3.43 14.10
C GLY A 128 7.80 3.57 15.63
N ASN A 129 6.91 4.42 16.17
CA ASN A 129 6.74 4.59 17.62
C ASN A 129 6.09 3.38 18.33
N PHE A 130 5.56 2.41 17.59
CA PHE A 130 5.13 1.14 18.16
C PHE A 130 6.30 0.23 18.52
N ASN A 131 7.50 0.45 17.95
CA ASN A 131 8.66 -0.35 18.33
C ASN A 131 8.90 -0.24 19.85
N PRO A 132 9.20 -1.36 20.53
CA PRO A 132 9.57 -1.35 21.94
C PRO A 132 10.79 -0.45 22.18
N SER A 133 10.91 0.08 23.40
CA SER A 133 12.11 0.79 23.83
C SER A 133 13.33 -0.15 23.83
N TRP A 134 14.52 0.42 23.69
CA TRP A 134 15.79 -0.31 23.55
C TRP A 134 16.10 -1.23 24.75
N ASP A 135 15.53 -0.95 25.91
CA ASP A 135 15.69 -1.69 27.18
C ASP A 135 14.59 -2.70 27.44
N TYR A 136 13.68 -2.91 26.47
CA TYR A 136 12.64 -3.92 26.59
C TYR A 136 13.18 -5.32 26.30
N GLU A 137 13.07 -6.22 27.27
CA GLU A 137 13.62 -7.59 27.18
C GLU A 137 12.72 -8.57 26.41
N GLY A 138 11.49 -8.16 26.03
CA GLY A 138 10.57 -8.97 25.23
C GLY A 138 10.84 -8.87 23.73
N GLY A 139 10.16 -9.72 22.96
CA GLY A 139 10.20 -9.65 21.50
C GLY A 139 9.38 -8.47 20.96
N SER A 140 9.63 -8.09 19.70
CA SER A 140 8.90 -7.00 19.04
C SER A 140 7.62 -7.45 18.33
N ASP A 141 7.30 -8.74 18.29
CA ASP A 141 6.23 -9.29 17.46
C ASP A 141 4.84 -8.82 17.91
N GLU A 142 4.57 -8.76 19.19
CA GLU A 142 3.29 -8.23 19.69
C GLU A 142 3.09 -6.76 19.27
N ALA A 143 4.10 -5.94 19.44
CA ALA A 143 4.09 -4.53 19.03
C ALA A 143 3.96 -4.37 17.51
N PHE A 144 4.61 -5.25 16.75
CA PHE A 144 4.48 -5.31 15.31
C PHE A 144 3.02 -5.56 14.88
N PHE A 145 2.38 -6.59 15.42
CA PHE A 145 0.99 -6.89 15.06
C PHE A 145 -0.01 -5.84 15.57
N GLN A 146 0.30 -5.12 16.64
CA GLN A 146 -0.46 -3.92 17.02
C GLN A 146 -0.34 -2.83 15.96
N ALA A 147 0.86 -2.55 15.48
CA ALA A 147 1.10 -1.60 14.38
C ALA A 147 0.41 -2.04 13.08
N VAL A 148 0.48 -3.33 12.73
CA VAL A 148 -0.21 -3.92 11.57
C VAL A 148 -1.72 -3.73 11.66
N SER A 149 -2.31 -3.90 12.85
CA SER A 149 -3.74 -3.68 13.06
C SER A 149 -4.14 -2.22 12.79
N VAL A 150 -3.32 -1.26 13.23
CA VAL A 150 -3.52 0.17 12.95
C VAL A 150 -3.37 0.47 11.47
N ALA A 151 -2.34 -0.09 10.82
CA ALA A 151 -2.12 0.06 9.38
C ALA A 151 -3.28 -0.53 8.56
N GLY A 152 -3.84 -1.67 8.99
CA GLY A 152 -5.02 -2.27 8.37
C GLY A 152 -6.24 -1.35 8.39
N MET A 153 -6.55 -0.75 9.53
CA MET A 153 -7.63 0.25 9.64
C MET A 153 -7.40 1.47 8.72
N ILE A 154 -6.14 1.91 8.60
CA ILE A 154 -5.79 3.02 7.70
C ILE A 154 -6.03 2.62 6.24
N LEU A 155 -5.57 1.44 5.82
CA LEU A 155 -5.77 0.94 4.45
C LEU A 155 -7.25 0.79 4.09
N GLU A 156 -8.04 0.14 4.95
CA GLU A 156 -9.48 -0.04 4.74
C GLU A 156 -10.21 1.29 4.54
N ASN A 157 -9.97 2.26 5.43
CA ASN A 157 -10.57 3.59 5.34
C ASN A 157 -10.12 4.35 4.08
N LYS A 158 -8.85 4.24 3.70
CA LYS A 158 -8.34 4.85 2.48
C LYS A 158 -8.98 4.21 1.24
N PHE A 159 -9.02 2.90 1.14
CA PHE A 159 -9.63 2.20 0.01
C PHE A 159 -11.11 2.55 -0.13
N GLU A 160 -11.87 2.57 0.98
CA GLU A 160 -13.28 2.97 0.93
C GLU A 160 -13.43 4.43 0.51
N ARG A 161 -12.57 5.33 0.95
CA ARG A 161 -12.57 6.73 0.51
C ARG A 161 -12.31 6.88 -0.99
N TYR A 162 -11.34 6.13 -1.54
CA TYR A 162 -11.08 6.13 -2.99
C TYR A 162 -12.28 5.65 -3.79
N ARG A 163 -12.87 4.52 -3.38
CA ARG A 163 -14.09 3.98 -4.00
C ARG A 163 -15.29 4.94 -3.84
N GLY A 164 -15.40 5.59 -2.70
CA GLY A 164 -16.44 6.58 -2.41
C GLY A 164 -16.35 7.78 -3.33
N ASN A 165 -15.16 8.31 -3.54
CA ASN A 165 -14.92 9.41 -4.47
C ASN A 165 -15.25 9.01 -5.91
N GLU A 166 -14.83 7.84 -6.37
CA GLU A 166 -15.18 7.31 -7.69
C GLU A 166 -16.70 7.20 -7.90
N ARG A 167 -17.43 6.71 -6.88
CA ARG A 167 -18.89 6.66 -6.93
C ARG A 167 -19.51 8.06 -7.01
N ALA A 168 -18.93 9.04 -6.31
CA ALA A 168 -19.40 10.43 -6.36
C ALA A 168 -19.15 11.06 -7.73
N ASP A 169 -17.98 10.84 -8.32
CA ASP A 169 -17.65 11.33 -9.66
C ASP A 169 -18.60 10.76 -10.72
N LYS A 170 -18.84 9.45 -10.72
CA LYS A 170 -19.81 8.81 -11.61
C LYS A 170 -21.22 9.39 -11.45
N ARG A 171 -21.64 9.66 -10.21
CA ARG A 171 -22.95 10.28 -9.93
C ARG A 171 -23.06 11.69 -10.46
N VAL A 172 -21.99 12.48 -10.36
CA VAL A 172 -21.92 13.84 -10.93
C VAL A 172 -22.00 13.77 -12.45
N GLU A 173 -21.26 12.88 -13.10
CA GLU A 173 -21.28 12.68 -14.56
C GLU A 173 -22.70 12.32 -15.05
N GLU A 174 -23.36 11.36 -14.40
CA GLU A 174 -24.74 10.97 -14.73
C GLU A 174 -25.71 12.17 -14.69
N VAL A 175 -25.62 12.99 -13.62
CA VAL A 175 -26.46 14.19 -13.46
C VAL A 175 -26.17 15.22 -14.52
N VAL A 176 -24.90 15.49 -14.83
CA VAL A 176 -24.47 16.44 -15.85
C VAL A 176 -24.94 16.02 -17.25
N LEU A 177 -24.84 14.72 -17.57
CA LEU A 177 -25.31 14.18 -18.84
C LEU A 177 -26.83 14.22 -18.99
N ALA A 178 -27.57 14.11 -17.88
CA ALA A 178 -29.04 14.18 -17.87
C ALA A 178 -29.60 15.62 -17.99
N LEU A 179 -28.76 16.67 -17.85
CA LEU A 179 -29.21 18.04 -17.95
C LEU A 179 -29.52 18.41 -19.41
N PRO A 180 -30.66 19.11 -19.68
CA PRO A 180 -31.01 19.59 -21.01
C PRO A 180 -29.92 20.54 -21.55
N SER A 181 -29.62 20.42 -22.84
CA SER A 181 -28.57 21.22 -23.53
C SER A 181 -28.79 22.75 -23.47
N SER A 182 -30.02 23.18 -23.15
CA SER A 182 -30.41 24.60 -23.06
C SER A 182 -30.08 25.26 -21.74
N ARG A 183 -29.58 24.55 -20.73
CA ARG A 183 -29.16 25.15 -19.46
C ARG A 183 -27.65 25.35 -19.42
N CYS A 184 -27.23 26.61 -19.30
CA CYS A 184 -25.86 27.10 -19.32
C CYS A 184 -24.90 26.51 -18.24
N ILE A 185 -25.40 25.63 -17.38
CA ILE A 185 -24.60 24.92 -16.35
C ILE A 185 -23.60 23.96 -16.98
N ARG A 186 -23.89 23.37 -18.16
CA ARG A 186 -22.95 22.54 -18.93
C ARG A 186 -21.71 23.31 -19.36
N CYS A 187 -21.85 24.57 -19.77
CA CYS A 187 -20.72 25.43 -20.16
C CYS A 187 -19.80 25.79 -18.97
N ALA A 188 -20.36 26.03 -17.79
CA ALA A 188 -19.56 26.44 -16.60
C ALA A 188 -18.71 25.28 -16.05
N ILE A 189 -19.22 24.05 -16.06
CA ILE A 189 -18.49 22.86 -15.58
C ILE A 189 -17.43 22.41 -16.60
N CYS A 190 -17.73 22.40 -17.89
CA CYS A 190 -16.74 22.10 -18.93
C CYS A 190 -15.60 23.12 -18.98
N LEU A 191 -15.86 24.39 -18.72
CA LEU A 191 -14.82 25.42 -18.67
C LEU A 191 -13.95 25.33 -17.39
N SER A 192 -14.47 24.85 -16.28
CA SER A 192 -13.69 24.64 -15.06
C SER A 192 -12.80 23.39 -15.13
N LEU A 193 -13.23 22.36 -15.86
CA LEU A 193 -12.45 21.14 -16.06
C LEU A 193 -11.39 21.29 -17.18
N SER A 194 -11.58 22.19 -18.16
CA SER A 194 -10.60 22.47 -19.21
C SER A 194 -9.58 23.55 -18.82
N GLY A 195 -9.73 24.21 -17.69
CA GLY A 195 -8.89 25.31 -17.23
C GLY A 195 -7.66 24.93 -16.41
N THR A 196 -7.44 23.64 -16.11
CA THR A 196 -6.26 23.17 -15.34
C THR A 196 -5.10 22.64 -16.18
N SER A 197 -5.09 22.98 -17.48
CA SER A 197 -3.92 22.71 -18.35
C SER A 197 -3.38 24.00 -18.90
N LYS A 198 -2.67 24.78 -18.07
CA LYS A 198 -1.63 25.76 -18.47
C LYS A 198 -1.26 26.61 -17.23
N GLU A 199 -0.17 26.24 -16.61
CA GLU A 199 1.04 27.01 -16.26
C GLU A 199 1.92 26.19 -15.33
#